data_0db7c64f47831313a18c6e65c5522919
#
_entry.id   0db7c64f47831313a18c6e65c5522919
#
_cell.length_a   1.000
_cell.length_b   1.000
_cell.length_c   1.000
_cell.angle_alpha   90.00
_cell.angle_beta   90.00
_cell.angle_gamma   90.00
#
_symmetry.space_group_name_H-M   'P 1'
#
loop_
_entity.id
_entity.type
_entity.pdbx_description
1 polymer ?
#
loop_
_entity_poly.entity_id
_entity_poly.type
_entity_poly.pdbx_seq_one_letter_code
_entity_poly.pdbx_strand_id
1 'polypeptide(L)'
;AQPLFLSNRGRYIWSEKPMEISIKDEIISVRSHGAEIITGTSGETLKDAFLYCSKTFFPPSGMTPDPLMFTNPQYNTWIELQYDQNEKDVIRYAEDIIKNGFPSGVLMIDDNWQDRYGTWEFDCKKFSDPASMMEKLHRLGFRVMLWVCPFISSDSPVYRELQGKKLMIFRDEEKTTPAIVDWWNGASAIIDLSNPDGAAWFREQLDNLVAKYGVDGFKLDAGDPEFYTGTYSFGDYGPNEHCESYAKIGLEYPFNEYRACWKMAGQPLAQRLRDKSHTWSDLQVLIPDMIGLGIIGHQFGCPDLIGGGEWTSFQDSSILDEELIVRSSRIHALMPMMQFSVAPWRVLGKDNLKICREMAILHQSMGNEIYELAKECAVTGEPMVRNLEYEYPGKGYENIKDQFLLGRNIMVAPVAAKGQRSREVVFPEGRWKGDDETTVTGPVKIVIEVPLERLPWYRKVS
;
A
#
# COMPACT_ATOMS: atom_id res chain seq x y z
N ALA A 1 1.02 -3.50 -10.60
CA ALA A 1 0.72 -4.81 -11.24
C ALA A 1 1.98 -5.43 -11.83
N GLN A 2 1.99 -6.76 -11.97
CA GLN A 2 3.04 -7.53 -12.62
C GLN A 2 2.43 -8.48 -13.65
N PRO A 3 3.02 -8.62 -14.84
CA PRO A 3 2.57 -9.57 -15.84
C PRO A 3 3.05 -11.00 -15.53
N LEU A 4 2.70 -11.49 -14.34
CA LEU A 4 3.12 -12.75 -13.76
C LEU A 4 1.92 -13.61 -13.36
N PHE A 5 1.97 -14.90 -13.71
CA PHE A 5 1.03 -15.90 -13.24
C PHE A 5 1.81 -17.12 -12.71
N LEU A 6 1.45 -17.59 -11.52
CA LEU A 6 2.14 -18.69 -10.83
C LEU A 6 1.16 -19.81 -10.46
N SER A 7 1.69 -21.02 -10.40
CA SER A 7 0.96 -22.22 -9.97
C SER A 7 1.65 -22.82 -8.74
N ASN A 8 0.86 -23.43 -7.85
CA ASN A 8 1.37 -24.23 -6.73
C ASN A 8 2.08 -25.54 -7.14
N ARG A 9 2.24 -25.77 -8.46
CA ARG A 9 3.00 -26.90 -9.04
C ARG A 9 4.26 -26.43 -9.76
N GLY A 10 4.87 -25.35 -9.35
CA GLY A 10 6.13 -24.86 -9.89
C GLY A 10 6.03 -24.21 -11.29
N ARG A 11 4.83 -24.04 -11.86
CA ARG A 11 4.66 -23.47 -13.21
C ARG A 11 4.55 -21.95 -13.13
N TYR A 12 5.04 -21.27 -14.18
CA TYR A 12 4.94 -19.82 -14.31
C TYR A 12 4.62 -19.39 -15.73
N ILE A 13 4.01 -18.20 -15.85
CA ILE A 13 3.80 -17.45 -17.08
C ILE A 13 4.27 -16.03 -16.83
N TRP A 14 5.10 -15.50 -17.71
CA TRP A 14 5.64 -14.14 -17.67
C TRP A 14 5.55 -13.47 -19.04
N SER A 15 5.38 -12.15 -19.06
CA SER A 15 5.52 -11.32 -20.26
C SER A 15 6.10 -9.95 -19.89
N GLU A 16 6.77 -9.31 -20.83
CA GLU A 16 7.23 -7.92 -20.64
C GLU A 16 6.12 -6.88 -20.84
N LYS A 17 4.99 -7.30 -21.40
CA LYS A 17 3.82 -6.46 -21.69
C LYS A 17 2.57 -7.06 -21.00
N PRO A 18 1.48 -6.29 -20.91
CA PRO A 18 0.22 -6.79 -20.36
C PRO A 18 -0.25 -8.09 -20.99
N MET A 19 -0.87 -8.95 -20.18
CA MET A 19 -1.44 -10.21 -20.61
C MET A 19 -2.94 -10.26 -20.33
N GLU A 20 -3.70 -10.77 -21.28
CA GLU A 20 -5.05 -11.26 -21.07
C GLU A 20 -5.00 -12.74 -20.72
N ILE A 21 -5.63 -13.10 -19.60
CA ILE A 21 -5.71 -14.50 -19.16
C ILE A 21 -7.17 -14.89 -19.06
N SER A 22 -7.54 -15.99 -19.69
CA SER A 22 -8.85 -16.61 -19.54
C SER A 22 -8.70 -18.06 -19.11
N ILE A 23 -9.59 -18.51 -18.20
CA ILE A 23 -9.64 -19.89 -17.73
C ILE A 23 -11.02 -20.44 -18.09
N LYS A 24 -11.04 -21.43 -18.93
CA LYS A 24 -12.27 -22.11 -19.35
C LYS A 24 -12.02 -23.60 -19.53
N ASP A 25 -12.90 -24.43 -18.97
CA ASP A 25 -12.84 -25.89 -19.08
C ASP A 25 -11.44 -26.45 -18.74
N GLU A 26 -10.85 -25.99 -17.64
CA GLU A 26 -9.50 -26.32 -17.16
C GLU A 26 -8.36 -25.89 -18.10
N ILE A 27 -8.64 -25.14 -19.16
CA ILE A 27 -7.66 -24.61 -20.10
C ILE A 27 -7.37 -23.15 -19.73
N ILE A 28 -6.09 -22.84 -19.57
CA ILE A 28 -5.60 -21.47 -19.42
C ILE A 28 -5.16 -20.97 -20.78
N SER A 29 -5.83 -19.94 -21.28
CA SER A 29 -5.47 -19.25 -22.52
C SER A 29 -4.84 -17.90 -22.18
N VAL A 30 -3.69 -17.62 -22.76
CA VAL A 30 -2.94 -16.37 -22.50
C VAL A 30 -2.66 -15.68 -23.82
N ARG A 31 -2.89 -14.36 -23.85
CA ARG A 31 -2.54 -13.48 -24.97
C ARG A 31 -1.75 -12.29 -24.43
N SER A 32 -0.62 -12.00 -25.03
CA SER A 32 0.15 -10.78 -24.77
C SER A 32 0.02 -9.81 -25.93
N HIS A 33 0.05 -8.52 -25.62
CA HIS A 33 -0.02 -7.43 -26.58
C HIS A 33 1.40 -6.93 -26.92
N GLY A 34 2.02 -7.56 -27.92
CA GLY A 34 3.29 -7.10 -28.49
C GLY A 34 4.55 -7.58 -27.77
N ALA A 35 4.47 -8.64 -26.96
CA ALA A 35 5.64 -9.29 -26.38
C ALA A 35 5.50 -10.80 -26.35
N GLU A 36 6.62 -11.50 -26.23
CA GLU A 36 6.67 -12.94 -26.04
C GLU A 36 6.05 -13.33 -24.69
N ILE A 37 5.36 -14.47 -24.69
CA ILE A 37 4.88 -15.11 -23.46
C ILE A 37 5.89 -16.19 -23.09
N ILE A 38 6.56 -15.98 -21.95
CA ILE A 38 7.53 -16.93 -21.41
C ILE A 38 6.79 -17.85 -20.43
N THR A 39 6.87 -19.16 -20.67
CA THR A 39 6.28 -20.18 -19.80
C THR A 39 7.33 -21.18 -19.37
N GLY A 40 7.18 -21.72 -18.17
CA GLY A 40 8.11 -22.74 -17.70
C GLY A 40 7.69 -23.38 -16.39
N THR A 41 8.57 -24.23 -15.90
CA THR A 41 8.44 -24.88 -14.59
C THR A 41 9.77 -24.74 -13.85
N SER A 42 9.70 -24.34 -12.59
CA SER A 42 10.85 -24.31 -11.68
C SER A 42 10.45 -24.95 -10.36
N GLY A 43 11.09 -26.07 -10.03
CA GLY A 43 10.73 -26.90 -8.88
C GLY A 43 9.34 -27.48 -8.95
N GLU A 44 8.74 -27.76 -7.80
CA GLU A 44 7.46 -28.45 -7.68
C GLU A 44 6.41 -27.66 -6.88
N THR A 45 6.78 -26.49 -6.35
CA THR A 45 5.98 -25.69 -5.42
C THR A 45 5.74 -24.27 -5.92
N LEU A 46 4.76 -23.57 -5.33
CA LEU A 46 4.55 -22.13 -5.53
C LEU A 46 5.80 -21.32 -5.20
N LYS A 47 6.47 -21.67 -4.10
CA LYS A 47 7.70 -21.01 -3.63
C LYS A 47 8.83 -21.12 -4.64
N ASP A 48 9.03 -22.32 -5.20
CA ASP A 48 10.08 -22.55 -6.20
C ASP A 48 9.87 -21.71 -7.46
N ALA A 49 8.62 -21.71 -7.99
CA ALA A 49 8.28 -20.88 -9.14
C ALA A 49 8.45 -19.39 -8.86
N PHE A 50 7.98 -18.94 -7.68
CA PHE A 50 8.10 -17.55 -7.27
C PHE A 50 9.57 -17.09 -7.17
N LEU A 51 10.40 -17.84 -6.46
CA LEU A 51 11.82 -17.50 -6.29
C LEU A 51 12.59 -17.49 -7.62
N TYR A 52 12.27 -18.41 -8.51
CA TYR A 52 12.83 -18.40 -9.87
C TYR A 52 12.43 -17.13 -10.63
N CYS A 53 11.14 -16.81 -10.65
CA CYS A 53 10.63 -15.61 -11.34
C CYS A 53 11.17 -14.33 -10.74
N SER A 54 11.20 -14.22 -9.41
CA SER A 54 11.78 -13.08 -8.71
C SER A 54 13.23 -12.86 -9.13
N LYS A 55 14.07 -13.89 -9.05
CA LYS A 55 15.48 -13.79 -9.43
C LYS A 55 15.68 -13.47 -10.91
N THR A 56 14.79 -13.97 -11.80
CA THR A 56 14.98 -13.89 -13.25
C THR A 56 14.39 -12.62 -13.84
N PHE A 57 13.18 -12.22 -13.42
CA PHE A 57 12.42 -11.17 -14.09
C PHE A 57 12.30 -9.87 -13.27
N PHE A 58 12.36 -9.95 -11.95
CA PHE A 58 12.25 -8.80 -11.04
C PHE A 58 13.12 -8.99 -9.80
N PRO A 59 14.45 -9.02 -9.96
CA PRO A 59 15.35 -9.29 -8.84
C PRO A 59 15.17 -8.24 -7.74
N PRO A 60 15.21 -8.67 -6.46
CA PRO A 60 15.07 -7.76 -5.35
C PRO A 60 16.25 -6.78 -5.31
N SER A 61 15.96 -5.53 -4.94
CA SER A 61 16.94 -4.44 -4.92
C SER A 61 17.96 -4.54 -3.78
N GLY A 62 17.67 -5.32 -2.74
CA GLY A 62 18.43 -5.34 -1.50
C GLY A 62 18.11 -4.17 -0.55
N MET A 63 17.18 -3.29 -0.92
CA MET A 63 16.81 -2.09 -0.15
C MET A 63 15.36 -2.18 0.34
N THR A 64 15.06 -1.41 1.40
CA THR A 64 13.71 -1.25 1.95
C THR A 64 13.29 0.22 1.89
N PRO A 65 11.99 0.54 1.93
CA PRO A 65 11.54 1.84 2.41
C PRO A 65 12.11 2.17 3.80
N ASP A 66 11.92 3.41 4.27
CA ASP A 66 12.42 3.82 5.59
C ASP A 66 11.93 2.87 6.70
N PRO A 67 12.79 2.53 7.68
CA PRO A 67 12.43 1.65 8.81
C PRO A 67 11.16 2.06 9.53
N LEU A 68 10.89 3.37 9.67
CA LEU A 68 9.72 3.86 10.38
C LEU A 68 8.40 3.46 9.74
N MET A 69 8.40 3.20 8.41
CA MET A 69 7.22 2.70 7.68
C MET A 69 6.75 1.33 8.20
N PHE A 70 7.66 0.55 8.80
CA PHE A 70 7.41 -0.80 9.31
C PHE A 70 7.32 -0.84 10.84
N THR A 71 8.07 0.02 11.52
CA THR A 71 8.24 -0.08 12.98
C THR A 71 7.15 0.65 13.75
N ASN A 72 6.43 1.56 13.11
CA ASN A 72 5.43 2.39 13.76
C ASN A 72 4.16 2.48 12.92
N PRO A 73 3.00 2.73 13.54
CA PRO A 73 1.78 3.01 12.80
C PRO A 73 1.92 4.24 11.91
N GLN A 74 1.18 4.25 10.83
CA GLN A 74 1.06 5.36 9.91
C GLN A 74 -0.33 6.00 10.08
N TYR A 75 -0.43 7.29 9.81
CA TYR A 75 -1.66 8.07 9.92
C TYR A 75 -1.84 8.91 8.67
N ASN A 76 -3.05 8.94 8.15
CA ASN A 76 -3.39 9.66 6.94
C ASN A 76 -4.55 10.61 7.24
N THR A 77 -4.48 11.85 6.81
CA THR A 77 -5.51 12.86 7.10
C THR A 77 -6.76 12.72 6.22
N TRP A 78 -6.78 11.81 5.24
CA TRP A 78 -7.82 11.71 4.23
C TRP A 78 -9.25 11.62 4.79
N ILE A 79 -9.54 10.63 5.64
CA ILE A 79 -10.92 10.42 6.15
C ILE A 79 -11.37 11.55 7.07
N GLU A 80 -10.46 12.16 7.82
CA GLU A 80 -10.82 13.20 8.78
C GLU A 80 -10.93 14.59 8.18
N LEU A 81 -10.11 14.91 7.17
CA LEU A 81 -10.05 16.26 6.61
C LEU A 81 -10.49 16.31 5.15
N GLN A 82 -10.45 15.20 4.43
CA GLN A 82 -10.85 15.12 3.02
C GLN A 82 -10.20 16.25 2.19
N TYR A 83 -11.00 17.04 1.50
CA TYR A 83 -10.55 18.18 0.70
C TYR A 83 -10.31 19.47 1.52
N ASP A 84 -10.52 19.43 2.85
CA ASP A 84 -10.33 20.60 3.73
C ASP A 84 -9.05 20.49 4.56
N GLN A 85 -7.97 20.05 3.92
CA GLN A 85 -6.64 20.02 4.53
C GLN A 85 -6.24 21.43 4.93
N ASN A 86 -5.89 21.65 6.20
CA ASN A 86 -5.42 22.93 6.70
C ASN A 86 -4.48 22.75 7.90
N GLU A 87 -3.61 23.74 8.12
CA GLU A 87 -2.56 23.71 9.13
C GLU A 87 -3.08 23.39 10.54
N LYS A 88 -4.15 24.06 10.94
CA LYS A 88 -4.73 23.92 12.29
C LYS A 88 -5.22 22.49 12.55
N ASP A 89 -5.92 21.90 11.57
CA ASP A 89 -6.58 20.61 11.75
C ASP A 89 -5.58 19.46 11.57
N VAL A 90 -4.57 19.62 10.72
CA VAL A 90 -3.43 18.68 10.62
C VAL A 90 -2.68 18.61 11.96
N ILE A 91 -2.35 19.76 12.55
CA ILE A 91 -1.69 19.83 13.87
C ILE A 91 -2.58 19.18 14.94
N ARG A 92 -3.87 19.51 14.96
CA ARG A 92 -4.83 18.92 15.91
C ARG A 92 -4.91 17.41 15.79
N TYR A 93 -4.99 16.88 14.58
CA TYR A 93 -5.00 15.44 14.34
C TYR A 93 -3.75 14.76 14.91
N ALA A 94 -2.57 15.32 14.65
CA ALA A 94 -1.31 14.83 15.22
C ALA A 94 -1.27 14.89 16.76
N GLU A 95 -1.71 15.98 17.34
CA GLU A 95 -1.79 16.13 18.82
C GLU A 95 -2.80 15.14 19.43
N ASP A 96 -3.94 14.91 18.78
CA ASP A 96 -4.96 13.99 19.24
C ASP A 96 -4.49 12.52 19.17
N ILE A 97 -3.68 12.12 18.17
CA ILE A 97 -3.02 10.81 18.14
C ILE A 97 -2.25 10.59 19.45
N ILE A 98 -1.34 11.50 19.79
CA ILE A 98 -0.51 11.41 21.00
C ILE A 98 -1.35 11.45 22.27
N LYS A 99 -2.30 12.39 22.36
CA LYS A 99 -3.21 12.55 23.50
C LYS A 99 -4.03 11.31 23.81
N ASN A 100 -4.43 10.55 22.79
CA ASN A 100 -5.17 9.29 22.94
C ASN A 100 -4.24 8.09 23.16
N GLY A 101 -2.92 8.29 23.28
CA GLY A 101 -1.94 7.27 23.62
C GLY A 101 -1.57 6.35 22.45
N PHE A 102 -1.81 6.78 21.22
CA PHE A 102 -1.30 6.08 20.03
C PHE A 102 0.16 6.48 19.80
N PRO A 103 1.03 5.55 19.36
CA PRO A 103 2.42 5.87 19.02
C PRO A 103 2.52 6.88 17.87
N SER A 104 3.50 7.78 17.92
CA SER A 104 3.88 8.54 16.71
C SER A 104 4.51 7.63 15.66
N GLY A 105 4.54 8.10 14.40
CA GLY A 105 5.09 7.35 13.29
C GLY A 105 5.12 8.19 12.02
N VAL A 106 4.52 7.72 10.93
CA VAL A 106 4.39 8.50 9.70
C VAL A 106 3.04 9.20 9.67
N LEU A 107 3.04 10.50 9.34
CA LEU A 107 1.83 11.29 9.10
C LEU A 107 1.78 11.69 7.63
N MET A 108 0.70 11.30 6.93
CA MET A 108 0.46 11.67 5.54
C MET A 108 -0.56 12.80 5.49
N ILE A 109 -0.17 13.95 4.97
CA ILE A 109 -1.09 15.05 4.64
C ILE A 109 -1.61 14.75 3.23
N ASP A 110 -2.89 14.43 3.14
CA ASP A 110 -3.53 13.93 1.93
C ASP A 110 -3.95 15.06 0.97
N ASP A 111 -4.63 14.72 -0.11
CA ASP A 111 -5.00 15.60 -1.22
C ASP A 111 -5.58 16.96 -0.78
N ASN A 112 -5.36 17.99 -1.58
CA ASN A 112 -5.82 19.38 -1.36
C ASN A 112 -5.06 20.18 -0.28
N TRP A 113 -3.84 19.81 0.07
CA TRP A 113 -2.94 20.67 0.83
C TRP A 113 -2.32 21.78 -0.05
N GLN A 114 -2.18 21.52 -1.35
CA GLN A 114 -1.59 22.41 -2.37
C GLN A 114 -2.61 23.40 -2.92
N ASP A 115 -2.11 24.49 -3.51
CA ASP A 115 -2.96 25.51 -4.16
C ASP A 115 -3.70 24.92 -5.37
N ARG A 116 -2.97 24.22 -6.25
CA ARG A 116 -3.51 23.56 -7.46
C ARG A 116 -2.66 22.35 -7.83
N TYR A 117 -3.25 21.41 -8.57
CA TYR A 117 -2.48 20.28 -9.11
C TYR A 117 -1.40 20.81 -10.07
N GLY A 118 -0.17 20.37 -9.85
CA GLY A 118 1.02 20.86 -10.54
C GLY A 118 1.66 22.10 -9.91
N THR A 119 0.95 22.84 -9.04
CA THR A 119 1.55 23.87 -8.20
C THR A 119 1.86 23.27 -6.83
N TRP A 120 3.04 22.69 -6.70
CA TRP A 120 3.45 21.98 -5.48
C TRP A 120 3.99 22.96 -4.43
N GLU A 121 3.08 23.80 -3.96
CA GLU A 121 3.24 24.75 -2.86
C GLU A 121 2.03 24.66 -1.93
N PHE A 122 2.23 24.81 -0.63
CA PHE A 122 1.11 24.85 0.31
C PHE A 122 0.17 26.02 -0.02
N ASP A 123 -1.13 25.75 -0.02
CA ASP A 123 -2.13 26.82 -0.20
C ASP A 123 -2.04 27.80 0.99
N CYS A 124 -1.55 29.01 0.74
CA CYS A 124 -1.34 30.04 1.76
C CYS A 124 -2.63 30.49 2.48
N LYS A 125 -3.81 30.15 1.94
CA LYS A 125 -5.10 30.39 2.60
C LYS A 125 -5.40 29.37 3.67
N LYS A 126 -4.84 28.16 3.54
CA LYS A 126 -5.06 27.01 4.43
C LYS A 126 -3.87 26.79 5.36
N PHE A 127 -2.66 27.14 4.92
CA PHE A 127 -1.40 26.94 5.63
C PHE A 127 -0.65 28.28 5.72
N SER A 128 -0.64 28.87 6.90
CA SER A 128 -0.05 30.18 7.14
C SER A 128 1.46 30.12 7.34
N ASP A 129 1.96 29.06 7.95
CA ASP A 129 3.39 28.81 8.21
C ASP A 129 3.70 27.30 8.12
N PRO A 130 3.73 26.74 6.89
CA PRO A 130 3.98 25.32 6.71
C PRO A 130 5.31 24.82 7.30
N ALA A 131 6.35 25.65 7.27
CA ALA A 131 7.65 25.29 7.84
C ALA A 131 7.56 25.09 9.37
N SER A 132 6.92 26.01 10.07
CA SER A 132 6.69 25.89 11.51
C SER A 132 5.78 24.71 11.86
N MET A 133 4.76 24.43 11.03
CA MET A 133 3.92 23.25 11.17
C MET A 133 4.76 21.96 11.05
N MET A 134 5.61 21.84 10.03
CA MET A 134 6.46 20.66 9.82
C MET A 134 7.42 20.45 11.00
N GLU A 135 8.08 21.52 11.49
CA GLU A 135 8.91 21.45 12.69
C GLU A 135 8.13 20.98 13.92
N LYS A 136 6.88 21.43 14.08
CA LYS A 136 6.02 21.00 15.18
C LYS A 136 5.68 19.51 15.07
N LEU A 137 5.33 19.03 13.89
CA LEU A 137 5.03 17.62 13.64
C LEU A 137 6.26 16.74 13.91
N HIS A 138 7.43 17.16 13.47
CA HIS A 138 8.69 16.47 13.77
C HIS A 138 8.98 16.43 15.28
N ARG A 139 8.76 17.54 16.01
CA ARG A 139 8.90 17.56 17.49
C ARG A 139 7.92 16.63 18.21
N LEU A 140 6.73 16.38 17.64
CA LEU A 140 5.77 15.39 18.12
C LEU A 140 6.19 13.93 17.79
N GLY A 141 7.27 13.75 17.04
CA GLY A 141 7.83 12.44 16.70
C GLY A 141 7.30 11.85 15.40
N PHE A 142 6.62 12.64 14.56
CA PHE A 142 6.18 12.20 13.24
C PHE A 142 7.24 12.47 12.17
N ARG A 143 7.26 11.61 11.15
CA ARG A 143 7.78 11.90 9.81
C ARG A 143 6.60 12.21 8.91
N VAL A 144 6.76 13.18 8.00
CA VAL A 144 5.63 13.72 7.26
C VAL A 144 5.77 13.45 5.77
N MET A 145 4.77 12.79 5.20
CA MET A 145 4.63 12.60 3.77
C MET A 145 3.53 13.50 3.22
N LEU A 146 3.71 13.98 1.99
CA LEU A 146 2.69 14.72 1.26
C LEU A 146 2.11 13.87 0.13
N TRP A 147 0.81 13.96 -0.07
CA TRP A 147 0.14 13.41 -1.23
C TRP A 147 0.54 14.19 -2.49
N VAL A 148 0.88 13.50 -3.57
CA VAL A 148 1.22 14.06 -4.87
C VAL A 148 0.65 13.21 -6.00
N CYS A 149 0.44 13.84 -7.17
CA CYS A 149 -0.06 13.18 -8.38
C CYS A 149 0.65 13.73 -9.62
N PRO A 150 0.56 13.07 -10.79
CA PRO A 150 1.16 13.56 -12.01
C PRO A 150 0.30 14.60 -12.76
N PHE A 151 -0.82 15.04 -12.20
CA PHE A 151 -1.77 15.93 -12.85
C PHE A 151 -1.40 17.40 -12.71
N ILE A 152 -1.82 18.18 -13.74
CA ILE A 152 -1.61 19.63 -13.84
C ILE A 152 -2.98 20.28 -14.10
N SER A 153 -3.41 21.15 -13.19
CA SER A 153 -4.66 21.92 -13.38
C SER A 153 -4.59 22.79 -14.63
N SER A 154 -5.52 22.60 -15.53
CA SER A 154 -5.52 23.26 -16.85
C SER A 154 -5.71 24.78 -16.79
N ASP A 155 -6.21 25.32 -15.69
CA ASP A 155 -6.42 26.76 -15.44
C ASP A 155 -5.24 27.42 -14.68
N SER A 156 -4.16 26.66 -14.41
CA SER A 156 -3.00 27.14 -13.64
C SER A 156 -1.97 27.90 -14.49
N PRO A 157 -1.17 28.79 -13.90
CA PRO A 157 -0.01 29.36 -14.58
C PRO A 157 1.02 28.30 -15.01
N VAL A 158 1.19 27.26 -14.19
CA VAL A 158 2.10 26.14 -14.45
C VAL A 158 1.71 25.40 -15.73
N TYR A 159 0.41 25.19 -15.97
CA TYR A 159 -0.05 24.58 -17.22
C TYR A 159 0.48 25.34 -18.45
N ARG A 160 0.38 26.68 -18.46
CA ARG A 160 0.83 27.52 -19.58
C ARG A 160 2.35 27.43 -19.77
N GLU A 161 3.10 27.39 -18.68
CA GLU A 161 4.55 27.22 -18.69
C GLU A 161 4.92 25.87 -19.32
N LEU A 162 4.35 24.78 -18.79
CA LEU A 162 4.64 23.41 -19.26
C LEU A 162 4.16 23.19 -20.70
N GLN A 163 3.05 23.80 -21.10
CA GLN A 163 2.58 23.80 -22.49
C GLN A 163 3.61 24.45 -23.41
N GLY A 164 4.13 25.62 -23.03
CA GLY A 164 5.17 26.33 -23.81
C GLY A 164 6.45 25.51 -23.94
N LYS A 165 6.81 24.74 -22.92
CA LYS A 165 7.97 23.86 -22.90
C LYS A 165 7.71 22.46 -23.48
N LYS A 166 6.45 22.12 -23.82
CA LYS A 166 6.02 20.80 -24.29
C LYS A 166 6.36 19.66 -23.31
N LEU A 167 6.10 19.86 -22.02
CA LEU A 167 6.43 18.91 -20.97
C LEU A 167 5.22 18.08 -20.49
N MET A 168 4.09 18.16 -21.18
CA MET A 168 2.87 17.39 -20.88
C MET A 168 2.59 16.38 -22.00
N ILE A 169 1.87 15.30 -21.68
CA ILE A 169 1.40 14.33 -22.69
C ILE A 169 0.45 15.00 -23.67
N PHE A 170 0.35 14.45 -24.89
CA PHE A 170 -0.36 15.07 -26.01
C PHE A 170 -1.63 14.30 -26.39
N ARG A 171 -2.60 15.05 -26.92
CA ARG A 171 -3.84 14.50 -27.48
C ARG A 171 -3.65 14.02 -28.93
N ASP A 172 -2.70 14.57 -29.63
CA ASP A 172 -2.47 14.38 -31.07
C ASP A 172 -1.06 13.83 -31.34
N GLU A 173 -0.94 13.06 -32.44
CA GLU A 173 0.30 12.42 -32.87
C GLU A 173 1.37 13.45 -33.26
N GLU A 174 0.96 14.62 -33.73
CA GLU A 174 1.84 15.73 -34.07
C GLU A 174 2.45 16.40 -32.83
N LYS A 175 2.03 16.01 -31.63
CA LYS A 175 2.50 16.50 -30.33
C LYS A 175 2.39 18.03 -30.22
N THR A 176 1.23 18.54 -30.58
CA THR A 176 0.95 20.00 -30.60
C THR A 176 0.05 20.45 -29.46
N THR A 177 -0.89 19.62 -29.05
CA THR A 177 -1.93 19.96 -28.08
C THR A 177 -1.83 19.05 -26.84
N PRO A 178 -1.67 19.59 -25.62
CA PRO A 178 -1.71 18.78 -24.41
C PRO A 178 -3.02 18.00 -24.31
N ALA A 179 -2.91 16.74 -23.87
CA ALA A 179 -4.06 15.93 -23.52
C ALA A 179 -4.67 16.44 -22.21
N ILE A 180 -6.00 16.53 -22.16
CA ILE A 180 -6.77 16.75 -20.94
C ILE A 180 -7.52 15.46 -20.68
N VAL A 181 -7.34 14.90 -19.50
CA VAL A 181 -7.96 13.65 -19.10
C VAL A 181 -8.88 13.86 -17.92
N ASP A 182 -9.96 13.09 -17.88
CA ASP A 182 -10.89 13.09 -16.76
C ASP A 182 -10.38 12.15 -15.65
N TRP A 183 -10.49 12.58 -14.42
CA TRP A 183 -10.16 11.82 -13.22
C TRP A 183 -11.10 12.21 -12.08
N TRP A 184 -10.98 11.62 -10.88
CA TRP A 184 -11.93 11.87 -9.79
C TRP A 184 -12.01 13.33 -9.30
N ASN A 185 -11.01 14.17 -9.57
CA ASN A 185 -11.02 15.60 -9.24
C ASN A 185 -11.18 16.50 -10.48
N GLY A 186 -11.89 16.02 -11.50
CA GLY A 186 -12.23 16.78 -12.71
C GLY A 186 -11.29 16.51 -13.88
N ALA A 187 -10.97 17.54 -14.65
CA ALA A 187 -10.19 17.42 -15.88
C ALA A 187 -8.83 18.12 -15.74
N SER A 188 -7.74 17.40 -16.05
CA SER A 188 -6.38 17.90 -15.91
C SER A 188 -5.47 17.44 -17.05
N ALA A 189 -4.38 18.16 -17.29
CA ALA A 189 -3.27 17.64 -18.07
C ALA A 189 -2.40 16.72 -17.20
N ILE A 190 -1.49 16.00 -17.84
CA ILE A 190 -0.54 15.11 -17.14
C ILE A 190 0.88 15.48 -17.56
N ILE A 191 1.81 15.51 -16.61
CA ILE A 191 3.24 15.68 -16.90
C ILE A 191 3.76 14.51 -17.73
N ASP A 192 4.55 14.76 -18.75
CA ASP A 192 5.16 13.73 -19.59
C ASP A 192 6.49 13.25 -18.99
N LEU A 193 6.45 12.15 -18.28
CA LEU A 193 7.63 11.54 -17.66
C LEU A 193 8.50 10.75 -18.65
N SER A 194 8.06 10.58 -19.91
CA SER A 194 8.90 10.08 -20.98
C SER A 194 9.85 11.17 -21.52
N ASN A 195 9.53 12.44 -21.24
CA ASN A 195 10.38 13.57 -21.54
C ASN A 195 11.36 13.80 -20.36
N PRO A 196 12.68 13.70 -20.58
CA PRO A 196 13.68 13.93 -19.53
C PRO A 196 13.51 15.28 -18.80
N ASP A 197 13.16 16.34 -19.52
CA ASP A 197 12.94 17.67 -18.94
C ASP A 197 11.65 17.70 -18.11
N GLY A 198 10.60 16.96 -18.52
CA GLY A 198 9.38 16.79 -17.76
C GLY A 198 9.61 16.01 -16.45
N ALA A 199 10.37 14.92 -16.53
CA ALA A 199 10.76 14.15 -15.36
C ALA A 199 11.65 14.96 -14.41
N ALA A 200 12.61 15.73 -14.94
CA ALA A 200 13.47 16.62 -14.15
C ALA A 200 12.65 17.72 -13.46
N TRP A 201 11.72 18.35 -14.18
CA TRP A 201 10.83 19.35 -13.61
C TRP A 201 10.03 18.80 -12.44
N PHE A 202 9.44 17.59 -12.58
CA PHE A 202 8.64 16.99 -11.51
C PHE A 202 9.48 16.66 -10.28
N ARG A 203 10.71 16.12 -10.47
CA ARG A 203 11.66 15.92 -9.36
C ARG A 203 11.98 17.21 -8.64
N GLU A 204 12.29 18.28 -9.40
CA GLU A 204 12.59 19.58 -8.83
C GLU A 204 11.46 20.10 -7.94
N GLN A 205 10.18 19.85 -8.31
CA GLN A 205 9.06 20.22 -7.46
C GLN A 205 9.09 19.46 -6.13
N LEU A 206 9.33 18.15 -6.17
CA LEU A 206 9.40 17.32 -4.95
C LEU A 206 10.62 17.68 -4.08
N ASP A 207 11.78 17.89 -4.68
CA ASP A 207 13.01 18.29 -3.98
C ASP A 207 12.85 19.66 -3.31
N ASN A 208 12.14 20.58 -3.93
CA ASN A 208 11.82 21.89 -3.37
C ASN A 208 10.94 21.76 -2.11
N LEU A 209 9.99 20.85 -2.08
CA LEU A 209 9.17 20.57 -0.89
C LEU A 209 10.03 20.01 0.27
N VAL A 210 10.95 19.09 -0.05
CA VAL A 210 11.91 18.57 0.93
C VAL A 210 12.81 19.70 1.45
N ALA A 211 13.43 20.47 0.58
CA ALA A 211 14.38 21.51 0.95
C ALA A 211 13.73 22.67 1.70
N LYS A 212 12.54 23.10 1.28
CA LYS A 212 11.87 24.29 1.82
C LYS A 212 11.12 24.02 3.11
N TYR A 213 10.48 22.87 3.24
CA TYR A 213 9.57 22.56 4.32
C TYR A 213 10.00 21.38 5.20
N GLY A 214 11.02 20.64 4.80
CA GLY A 214 11.48 19.46 5.53
C GLY A 214 10.52 18.26 5.39
N VAL A 215 9.86 18.13 4.24
CA VAL A 215 9.02 16.95 3.91
C VAL A 215 9.90 15.71 3.89
N ASP A 216 9.46 14.62 4.50
CA ASP A 216 10.24 13.38 4.59
C ASP A 216 10.02 12.45 3.37
N GLY A 217 8.88 12.59 2.67
CA GLY A 217 8.57 11.79 1.49
C GLY A 217 7.17 11.99 0.93
N PHE A 218 6.70 11.05 0.09
CA PHE A 218 5.51 11.28 -0.71
C PHE A 218 4.60 10.04 -0.81
N LYS A 219 3.29 10.29 -0.74
CA LYS A 219 2.25 9.38 -1.20
C LYS A 219 1.99 9.69 -2.68
N LEU A 220 2.47 8.82 -3.56
CA LEU A 220 2.33 8.95 -5.00
C LEU A 220 1.00 8.32 -5.43
N ASP A 221 -0.01 9.15 -5.56
CA ASP A 221 -1.35 8.73 -5.93
C ASP A 221 -1.63 8.99 -7.41
N ALA A 222 -2.70 8.45 -7.94
CA ALA A 222 -2.95 8.41 -9.39
C ALA A 222 -1.78 7.72 -10.15
N GLY A 223 -1.51 8.12 -11.37
CA GLY A 223 -0.49 7.45 -12.19
C GLY A 223 -0.94 6.09 -12.74
N ASP A 224 -2.22 5.76 -12.57
CA ASP A 224 -2.83 4.56 -13.14
C ASP A 224 -2.74 4.58 -14.66
N PRO A 225 -2.46 3.44 -15.32
CA PRO A 225 -2.31 3.37 -16.78
C PRO A 225 -3.52 3.89 -17.56
N GLU A 226 -4.72 3.81 -16.99
CA GLU A 226 -5.95 4.23 -17.66
C GLU A 226 -5.95 5.70 -18.09
N PHE A 227 -5.30 6.58 -17.31
CA PHE A 227 -5.21 8.01 -17.61
C PHE A 227 -4.33 8.35 -18.82
N TYR A 228 -3.51 7.41 -19.28
CA TYR A 228 -2.63 7.58 -20.43
C TYR A 228 -3.17 6.91 -21.70
N THR A 229 -4.35 6.31 -21.64
CA THR A 229 -4.93 5.61 -22.78
C THR A 229 -5.34 6.58 -23.88
N GLY A 230 -4.90 6.32 -25.13
CA GLY A 230 -5.22 7.17 -26.28
C GLY A 230 -4.49 8.50 -26.31
N THR A 231 -3.37 8.61 -25.62
CA THR A 231 -2.52 9.79 -25.59
C THR A 231 -1.18 9.53 -26.29
N TYR A 232 -0.44 10.59 -26.56
CA TYR A 232 0.89 10.55 -27.18
C TYR A 232 1.91 11.22 -26.26
N SER A 233 3.13 10.70 -26.25
CA SER A 233 4.22 11.15 -25.37
C SER A 233 5.42 11.61 -26.18
N PHE A 234 6.34 12.33 -25.54
CA PHE A 234 7.63 12.70 -26.12
C PHE A 234 8.43 11.45 -26.54
N GLY A 235 8.58 10.50 -25.61
CA GLY A 235 9.15 9.19 -25.86
C GLY A 235 8.10 8.19 -26.37
N ASP A 236 8.56 7.00 -26.73
CA ASP A 236 7.70 5.89 -27.14
C ASP A 236 7.20 5.11 -25.89
N TYR A 237 6.38 5.80 -25.06
CA TYR A 237 5.80 5.22 -23.85
C TYR A 237 4.32 4.93 -24.06
N GLY A 238 3.92 3.70 -23.69
CA GLY A 238 2.52 3.35 -23.49
C GLY A 238 2.06 3.65 -22.06
N PRO A 239 0.78 3.41 -21.77
CA PRO A 239 0.20 3.69 -20.45
C PRO A 239 0.95 3.06 -19.27
N ASN A 240 1.42 1.85 -19.40
CA ASN A 240 2.13 1.13 -18.33
C ASN A 240 3.55 1.67 -18.09
N GLU A 241 4.23 2.10 -19.14
CA GLU A 241 5.56 2.70 -19.05
C GLU A 241 5.51 4.07 -18.34
N HIS A 242 4.42 4.82 -18.49
CA HIS A 242 4.17 6.04 -17.71
C HIS A 242 3.97 5.73 -16.23
N CYS A 243 3.15 4.73 -15.90
CA CYS A 243 2.96 4.26 -14.52
C CYS A 243 4.28 3.80 -13.88
N GLU A 244 5.10 3.05 -14.61
CA GLU A 244 6.43 2.62 -14.16
C GLU A 244 7.36 3.82 -13.91
N SER A 245 7.38 4.80 -14.82
CA SER A 245 8.24 5.99 -14.70
C SER A 245 7.84 6.86 -13.51
N TYR A 246 6.54 7.02 -13.27
CA TYR A 246 6.03 7.73 -12.09
C TYR A 246 6.48 7.04 -10.79
N ALA A 247 6.36 5.72 -10.73
CA ALA A 247 6.82 4.97 -9.57
C ALA A 247 8.35 5.07 -9.37
N LYS A 248 9.15 5.07 -10.44
CA LYS A 248 10.61 5.21 -10.35
C LYS A 248 11.05 6.52 -9.73
N ILE A 249 10.35 7.63 -9.97
CA ILE A 249 10.66 8.92 -9.33
C ILE A 249 10.51 8.82 -7.82
N GLY A 250 9.46 8.20 -7.34
CA GLY A 250 9.23 8.07 -5.91
C GLY A 250 10.25 7.20 -5.17
N LEU A 251 10.98 6.31 -5.86
CA LEU A 251 12.07 5.53 -5.25
C LEU A 251 13.25 6.38 -4.76
N GLU A 252 13.35 7.62 -5.22
CA GLU A 252 14.39 8.57 -4.78
C GLU A 252 14.13 9.06 -3.34
N TYR A 253 12.93 8.79 -2.79
CA TYR A 253 12.51 9.19 -1.44
C TYR A 253 12.29 7.97 -0.56
N PRO A 254 12.92 7.87 0.63
CA PRO A 254 12.83 6.69 1.49
C PRO A 254 11.44 6.48 2.10
N PHE A 255 10.68 7.57 2.32
CA PHE A 255 9.27 7.53 2.68
C PHE A 255 8.44 7.63 1.41
N ASN A 256 7.90 6.51 0.95
CA ASN A 256 7.12 6.46 -0.28
C ASN A 256 5.93 5.49 -0.14
N GLU A 257 4.79 5.86 -0.71
CA GLU A 257 3.62 5.00 -0.82
C GLU A 257 3.00 5.15 -2.20
N TYR A 258 2.53 4.05 -2.77
CA TYR A 258 1.99 4.02 -4.13
C TYR A 258 0.62 3.36 -4.18
N ARG A 259 -0.29 4.00 -4.92
CA ARG A 259 -1.57 3.41 -5.32
C ARG A 259 -1.39 2.45 -6.49
N ALA A 260 -0.69 2.89 -7.53
CA ALA A 260 -0.47 2.13 -8.75
C ALA A 260 1.02 2.05 -9.09
N CYS A 261 1.43 0.88 -9.55
CA CYS A 261 2.74 0.69 -10.16
C CYS A 261 2.70 -0.46 -11.17
N TRP A 262 3.59 -0.40 -12.16
CA TRP A 262 3.76 -1.42 -13.18
C TRP A 262 5.20 -1.93 -13.17
N LYS A 263 5.39 -3.25 -13.12
CA LYS A 263 6.72 -3.91 -13.15
C LYS A 263 7.72 -3.41 -12.08
N MET A 264 7.21 -3.03 -10.92
CA MET A 264 8.03 -2.50 -9.81
C MET A 264 8.25 -3.52 -8.68
N ALA A 265 7.99 -4.80 -8.93
CA ALA A 265 8.30 -5.86 -7.97
C ALA A 265 9.79 -5.89 -7.63
N GLY A 266 10.13 -6.23 -6.39
CA GLY A 266 11.51 -6.24 -5.90
C GLY A 266 12.09 -4.87 -5.56
N GLN A 267 11.40 -3.77 -5.83
CA GLN A 267 11.86 -2.41 -5.52
C GLN A 267 11.49 -1.97 -4.10
N PRO A 268 12.24 -1.01 -3.51
CA PRO A 268 11.99 -0.52 -2.14
C PRO A 268 10.83 0.48 -2.10
N LEU A 269 9.63 0.01 -2.38
CA LEU A 269 8.41 0.83 -2.41
C LEU A 269 7.30 0.22 -1.55
N ALA A 270 6.53 1.07 -0.86
CA ALA A 270 5.33 0.69 -0.16
C ALA A 270 4.14 0.65 -1.12
N GLN A 271 3.73 -0.54 -1.54
CA GLN A 271 2.54 -0.70 -2.39
C GLN A 271 1.31 -0.81 -1.51
N ARG A 272 0.42 0.19 -1.57
CA ARG A 272 -0.87 0.16 -0.90
C ARG A 272 -1.89 -0.62 -1.74
N LEU A 273 -2.75 -1.40 -1.08
CA LEU A 273 -3.92 -1.97 -1.73
C LEU A 273 -4.91 -0.86 -2.14
N ARG A 274 -5.89 -1.21 -2.98
CA ARG A 274 -6.97 -0.30 -3.36
C ARG A 274 -7.76 0.19 -2.16
N ASP A 275 -8.37 1.36 -2.27
CA ASP A 275 -9.33 1.85 -1.29
C ASP A 275 -10.44 0.83 -1.07
N LYS A 276 -10.64 0.45 0.17
CA LYS A 276 -11.68 -0.49 0.59
C LYS A 276 -12.86 0.28 1.17
N SER A 277 -14.06 -0.19 0.86
CA SER A 277 -15.27 0.32 1.51
C SER A 277 -15.34 -0.15 2.95
N HIS A 278 -16.08 0.57 3.79
CA HIS A 278 -16.36 0.18 5.18
C HIS A 278 -17.39 -0.96 5.21
N THR A 279 -16.99 -2.13 4.71
CA THR A 279 -17.84 -3.33 4.61
C THR A 279 -17.12 -4.59 5.06
N TRP A 280 -17.88 -5.54 5.56
CA TRP A 280 -17.34 -6.86 5.95
C TRP A 280 -16.79 -7.64 4.77
N SER A 281 -17.38 -7.51 3.59
CA SER A 281 -16.88 -8.14 2.36
C SER A 281 -15.48 -7.63 1.99
N ASP A 282 -15.24 -6.32 2.08
CA ASP A 282 -13.92 -5.73 1.82
C ASP A 282 -12.89 -6.11 2.91
N LEU A 283 -13.32 -6.24 4.17
CA LEU A 283 -12.44 -6.74 5.22
C LEU A 283 -12.03 -8.21 5.00
N GLN A 284 -12.93 -9.05 4.50
CA GLN A 284 -12.67 -10.47 4.25
C GLN A 284 -11.67 -10.73 3.12
N VAL A 285 -11.59 -9.83 2.14
CA VAL A 285 -10.62 -9.98 1.03
C VAL A 285 -9.24 -9.38 1.34
N LEU A 286 -9.07 -8.68 2.46
CA LEU A 286 -7.83 -8.00 2.80
C LEU A 286 -6.63 -8.96 2.93
N ILE A 287 -6.79 -10.09 3.61
CA ILE A 287 -5.72 -11.09 3.74
C ILE A 287 -5.38 -11.73 2.38
N PRO A 288 -6.36 -12.23 1.59
CA PRO A 288 -6.10 -12.72 0.23
C PRO A 288 -5.42 -11.70 -0.68
N ASP A 289 -5.84 -10.42 -0.62
CA ASP A 289 -5.24 -9.35 -1.43
C ASP A 289 -3.77 -9.10 -1.03
N MET A 290 -3.45 -9.08 0.27
CA MET A 290 -2.07 -8.92 0.75
C MET A 290 -1.18 -10.11 0.36
N ILE A 291 -1.71 -11.33 0.44
CA ILE A 291 -1.00 -12.54 -0.04
C ILE A 291 -0.76 -12.44 -1.55
N GLY A 292 -1.79 -12.06 -2.32
CA GLY A 292 -1.71 -11.88 -3.76
C GLY A 292 -0.66 -10.83 -4.15
N LEU A 293 -0.65 -9.70 -3.44
CA LEU A 293 0.33 -8.63 -3.63
C LEU A 293 1.78 -9.15 -3.42
N GLY A 294 2.00 -9.92 -2.37
CA GLY A 294 3.29 -10.54 -2.09
C GLY A 294 3.72 -11.55 -3.17
N ILE A 295 2.79 -12.39 -3.64
CA ILE A 295 3.07 -13.42 -4.68
C ILE A 295 3.39 -12.81 -6.05
N ILE A 296 2.95 -11.60 -6.33
CA ILE A 296 3.38 -10.89 -7.55
C ILE A 296 4.66 -10.04 -7.33
N GLY A 297 5.34 -10.19 -6.16
CA GLY A 297 6.66 -9.65 -5.90
C GLY A 297 6.70 -8.28 -5.24
N HIS A 298 5.59 -7.77 -4.72
CA HIS A 298 5.58 -6.58 -3.87
C HIS A 298 5.73 -6.98 -2.40
N GLN A 299 6.96 -6.98 -1.90
CA GLN A 299 7.26 -7.44 -0.54
C GLN A 299 6.67 -6.50 0.53
N PHE A 300 6.71 -5.18 0.29
CA PHE A 300 6.38 -4.14 1.26
C PHE A 300 4.96 -3.61 1.03
N GLY A 301 3.98 -4.45 1.34
CA GLY A 301 2.57 -4.12 1.17
C GLY A 301 2.00 -3.31 2.33
N CYS A 302 1.19 -2.29 2.00
CA CYS A 302 0.29 -1.61 2.94
C CYS A 302 -1.15 -2.09 2.69
N PRO A 303 -1.87 -2.58 3.71
CA PRO A 303 -3.19 -3.18 3.53
C PRO A 303 -4.34 -2.18 3.36
N ASP A 304 -4.07 -0.91 3.03
CA ASP A 304 -5.01 0.20 3.01
C ASP A 304 -5.28 0.78 4.41
N LEU A 305 -6.27 1.66 4.54
CA LEU A 305 -6.63 2.35 5.78
C LEU A 305 -7.49 1.46 6.68
N ILE A 306 -7.26 1.51 7.99
CA ILE A 306 -8.05 0.79 8.97
C ILE A 306 -9.51 1.24 8.92
N GLY A 307 -10.41 0.27 8.72
CA GLY A 307 -11.83 0.52 8.55
C GLY A 307 -12.25 0.80 7.11
N GLY A 308 -11.29 1.00 6.19
CA GLY A 308 -11.49 1.31 4.77
C GLY A 308 -10.99 2.70 4.39
N GLY A 309 -10.64 2.89 3.12
CA GLY A 309 -10.12 4.14 2.53
C GLY A 309 -11.15 4.93 1.73
N GLU A 310 -12.29 4.33 1.41
CA GLU A 310 -13.36 4.98 0.67
C GLU A 310 -14.11 5.96 1.59
N TRP A 311 -13.85 7.27 1.42
CA TRP A 311 -14.28 8.33 2.35
C TRP A 311 -15.79 8.51 2.47
N THR A 312 -16.56 8.20 1.43
CA THR A 312 -18.02 8.32 1.47
C THR A 312 -18.64 7.39 2.51
N SER A 313 -17.98 6.29 2.82
CA SER A 313 -18.37 5.37 3.89
C SER A 313 -18.33 6.00 5.29
N PHE A 314 -17.62 7.12 5.47
CA PHE A 314 -17.40 7.76 6.78
C PHE A 314 -18.12 9.12 6.95
N GLN A 315 -18.95 9.51 5.99
CA GLN A 315 -19.71 10.77 6.06
C GLN A 315 -20.76 10.78 7.17
N ASP A 316 -21.40 9.64 7.42
CA ASP A 316 -22.39 9.47 8.48
C ASP A 316 -21.84 8.55 9.58
N SER A 317 -21.37 9.14 10.67
CA SER A 317 -20.82 8.37 11.79
C SER A 317 -21.86 7.49 12.50
N SER A 318 -23.16 7.72 12.30
CA SER A 318 -24.21 6.93 12.92
C SER A 318 -24.37 5.52 12.34
N ILE A 319 -23.86 5.30 11.13
CA ILE A 319 -23.90 4.01 10.44
C ILE A 319 -22.58 3.24 10.51
N LEU A 320 -21.55 3.80 11.13
CA LEU A 320 -20.24 3.16 11.23
C LEU A 320 -20.32 1.92 12.15
N ASP A 321 -19.73 0.83 11.68
CA ASP A 321 -19.63 -0.40 12.43
C ASP A 321 -18.33 -0.44 13.27
N GLU A 322 -18.44 -0.14 14.57
CA GLU A 322 -17.28 -0.14 15.46
C GLU A 322 -16.56 -1.50 15.48
N GLU A 323 -17.29 -2.63 15.41
CA GLU A 323 -16.67 -3.96 15.38
C GLU A 323 -15.83 -4.14 14.12
N LEU A 324 -16.25 -3.60 12.97
CA LEU A 324 -15.48 -3.66 11.73
C LEU A 324 -14.16 -2.90 11.89
N ILE A 325 -14.18 -1.68 12.45
CA ILE A 325 -12.95 -0.88 12.69
C ILE A 325 -12.00 -1.65 13.61
N VAL A 326 -12.52 -2.21 14.70
CA VAL A 326 -11.72 -3.02 15.64
C VAL A 326 -11.13 -4.27 14.96
N ARG A 327 -11.93 -5.01 14.20
CA ARG A 327 -11.43 -6.20 13.49
C ARG A 327 -10.41 -5.83 12.41
N SER A 328 -10.62 -4.71 11.71
CA SER A 328 -9.67 -4.16 10.76
C SER A 328 -8.33 -3.83 11.45
N SER A 329 -8.34 -3.09 12.56
CA SER A 329 -7.11 -2.75 13.28
C SER A 329 -6.31 -3.98 13.73
N ARG A 330 -6.98 -5.09 14.03
CA ARG A 330 -6.34 -6.36 14.40
C ARG A 330 -5.66 -7.05 13.23
N ILE A 331 -6.32 -7.06 12.06
CA ILE A 331 -5.71 -7.65 10.87
C ILE A 331 -4.45 -6.86 10.51
N HIS A 332 -4.51 -5.52 10.62
CA HIS A 332 -3.38 -4.64 10.31
C HIS A 332 -2.22 -4.72 11.31
N ALA A 333 -2.48 -5.06 12.58
CA ALA A 333 -1.47 -5.00 13.65
C ALA A 333 -0.21 -5.84 13.37
N LEU A 334 -0.33 -6.96 12.67
CA LEU A 334 0.79 -7.84 12.30
C LEU A 334 0.93 -7.97 10.77
N MET A 335 0.57 -6.91 10.03
CA MET A 335 0.93 -6.72 8.63
C MET A 335 2.25 -5.93 8.53
N PRO A 336 2.91 -5.88 7.37
CA PRO A 336 4.14 -5.12 7.19
C PRO A 336 4.00 -3.65 7.55
N MET A 337 2.85 -3.06 7.28
CA MET A 337 2.51 -1.67 7.60
C MET A 337 1.11 -1.61 8.20
N MET A 338 0.86 -0.63 9.07
CA MET A 338 -0.42 -0.40 9.73
C MET A 338 -0.80 1.07 9.58
N GLN A 339 -1.90 1.37 8.88
CA GLN A 339 -2.26 2.74 8.56
C GLN A 339 -3.67 3.11 9.04
N PHE A 340 -3.77 4.18 9.83
CA PHE A 340 -5.03 4.80 10.24
C PHE A 340 -5.35 6.00 9.34
N SER A 341 -6.65 6.27 9.14
CA SER A 341 -7.12 7.55 8.63
C SER A 341 -8.32 8.04 9.44
N VAL A 342 -9.39 7.22 9.56
CA VAL A 342 -10.45 7.53 10.53
C VAL A 342 -9.84 7.63 11.93
N ALA A 343 -10.17 8.70 12.65
CA ALA A 343 -9.72 8.92 14.02
C ALA A 343 -10.50 7.99 14.99
N PRO A 344 -9.88 6.94 15.57
CA PRO A 344 -10.59 6.00 16.42
C PRO A 344 -11.28 6.68 17.62
N TRP A 345 -10.68 7.73 18.17
CA TRP A 345 -11.23 8.50 19.30
C TRP A 345 -12.47 9.33 18.94
N ARG A 346 -12.74 9.57 17.65
CA ARG A 346 -13.95 10.25 17.18
C ARG A 346 -15.14 9.28 17.02
N VAL A 347 -14.87 8.05 16.61
CA VAL A 347 -15.91 7.13 16.12
C VAL A 347 -16.14 5.92 17.04
N LEU A 348 -15.27 5.64 18.00
CA LEU A 348 -15.35 4.45 18.84
C LEU A 348 -15.70 4.79 20.29
N GLY A 349 -16.48 3.93 20.90
CA GLY A 349 -16.64 3.89 22.35
C GLY A 349 -15.33 3.53 23.07
N LYS A 350 -15.25 3.82 24.37
CA LYS A 350 -14.00 3.73 25.16
C LYS A 350 -13.32 2.37 25.10
N ASP A 351 -14.08 1.29 25.12
CA ASP A 351 -13.53 -0.08 25.13
C ASP A 351 -12.96 -0.43 23.75
N ASN A 352 -13.67 -0.11 22.67
CA ASN A 352 -13.21 -0.31 21.30
C ASN A 352 -12.01 0.58 20.94
N LEU A 353 -11.99 1.84 21.41
CA LEU A 353 -10.84 2.72 21.28
C LEU A 353 -9.60 2.13 21.97
N LYS A 354 -9.77 1.58 23.19
CA LYS A 354 -8.68 0.90 23.91
C LYS A 354 -8.10 -0.23 23.08
N ILE A 355 -8.94 -1.07 22.47
CA ILE A 355 -8.48 -2.20 21.64
C ILE A 355 -7.68 -1.68 20.43
N CYS A 356 -8.18 -0.69 19.69
CA CYS A 356 -7.46 -0.14 18.55
C CYS A 356 -6.09 0.43 18.95
N ARG A 357 -6.00 1.12 20.09
CA ARG A 357 -4.73 1.60 20.62
C ARG A 357 -3.78 0.46 21.00
N GLU A 358 -4.27 -0.59 21.64
CA GLU A 358 -3.47 -1.78 21.95
C GLU A 358 -2.93 -2.46 20.68
N MET A 359 -3.68 -2.45 19.59
CA MET A 359 -3.20 -2.96 18.29
C MET A 359 -2.10 -2.08 17.68
N ALA A 360 -2.21 -0.77 17.81
CA ALA A 360 -1.15 0.16 17.39
C ALA A 360 0.14 -0.03 18.22
N ILE A 361 -0.01 -0.24 19.53
CA ILE A 361 1.11 -0.56 20.43
C ILE A 361 1.71 -1.94 20.13
N LEU A 362 0.88 -2.93 19.80
CA LEU A 362 1.36 -4.26 19.37
C LEU A 362 2.19 -4.14 18.10
N HIS A 363 1.71 -3.42 17.08
CA HIS A 363 2.46 -3.17 15.86
C HIS A 363 3.84 -2.56 16.16
N GLN A 364 3.88 -1.49 16.96
CA GLN A 364 5.13 -0.84 17.37
C GLN A 364 6.04 -1.80 18.14
N SER A 365 5.50 -2.60 19.05
CA SER A 365 6.30 -3.56 19.83
C SER A 365 6.94 -4.66 18.98
N MET A 366 6.28 -5.04 17.89
CA MET A 366 6.75 -6.01 16.91
C MET A 366 7.55 -5.35 15.78
N GLY A 367 7.60 -4.03 15.74
CA GLY A 367 8.15 -3.24 14.65
C GLY A 367 9.58 -3.62 14.26
N ASN A 368 10.46 -3.83 15.24
CA ASN A 368 11.84 -4.27 14.95
C ASN A 368 11.87 -5.64 14.27
N GLU A 369 11.04 -6.59 14.69
CA GLU A 369 10.95 -7.92 14.07
C GLU A 369 10.37 -7.85 12.66
N ILE A 370 9.33 -7.01 12.46
CA ILE A 370 8.74 -6.74 11.15
C ILE A 370 9.81 -6.13 10.23
N TYR A 371 10.61 -5.19 10.71
CA TYR A 371 11.67 -4.57 9.90
C TYR A 371 12.83 -5.53 9.60
N GLU A 372 13.24 -6.37 10.55
CA GLU A 372 14.25 -7.43 10.27
C GLU A 372 13.75 -8.39 9.16
N LEU A 373 12.46 -8.76 9.19
CA LEU A 373 11.85 -9.52 8.12
C LEU A 373 11.84 -8.74 6.79
N ALA A 374 11.56 -7.43 6.82
CA ALA A 374 11.60 -6.60 5.62
C ALA A 374 13.00 -6.60 4.98
N LYS A 375 14.07 -6.50 5.78
CA LYS A 375 15.47 -6.60 5.31
C LYS A 375 15.78 -7.98 4.71
N GLU A 376 15.31 -9.07 5.34
CA GLU A 376 15.43 -10.42 4.78
C GLU A 376 14.74 -10.50 3.42
N CYS A 377 13.49 -10.02 3.33
CA CYS A 377 12.71 -10.03 2.09
C CYS A 377 13.30 -9.13 1.01
N ALA A 378 13.91 -8.00 1.37
CA ALA A 378 14.62 -7.12 0.44
C ALA A 378 15.77 -7.82 -0.29
N VAL A 379 16.41 -8.79 0.36
CA VAL A 379 17.53 -9.57 -0.20
C VAL A 379 17.04 -10.83 -0.91
N THR A 380 16.09 -11.54 -0.31
CA THR A 380 15.63 -12.84 -0.82
C THR A 380 14.57 -12.73 -1.92
N GLY A 381 13.86 -11.61 -1.98
CA GLY A 381 12.68 -11.41 -2.83
C GLY A 381 11.41 -12.04 -2.26
N GLU A 382 11.47 -12.82 -1.18
CA GLU A 382 10.31 -13.49 -0.60
C GLU A 382 9.25 -12.49 -0.10
N PRO A 383 7.95 -12.81 -0.17
CA PRO A 383 6.90 -11.95 0.40
C PRO A 383 6.98 -11.92 1.93
N MET A 384 6.66 -10.79 2.54
CA MET A 384 6.52 -10.69 4.00
C MET A 384 5.26 -11.40 4.49
N VAL A 385 4.14 -11.22 3.78
CA VAL A 385 2.86 -11.87 4.09
C VAL A 385 2.70 -13.10 3.18
N ARG A 386 2.54 -14.27 3.79
CA ARG A 386 2.53 -15.55 3.09
C ARG A 386 1.28 -16.36 3.42
N ASN A 387 0.75 -17.11 2.45
CA ASN A 387 -0.20 -18.17 2.76
C ASN A 387 0.52 -19.41 3.30
N LEU A 388 -0.25 -20.32 3.92
CA LEU A 388 0.33 -21.54 4.47
C LEU A 388 0.88 -22.45 3.36
N GLU A 389 0.26 -22.49 2.17
CA GLU A 389 0.70 -23.28 1.04
C GLU A 389 2.11 -22.90 0.54
N TYR A 390 2.49 -21.60 0.67
CA TYR A 390 3.82 -21.11 0.29
C TYR A 390 4.94 -21.73 1.14
N GLU A 391 4.71 -21.87 2.46
CA GLU A 391 5.71 -22.42 3.41
C GLU A 391 5.53 -23.93 3.66
N TYR A 392 4.34 -24.48 3.45
CA TYR A 392 3.98 -25.88 3.71
C TYR A 392 3.23 -26.48 2.51
N PRO A 393 3.90 -26.60 1.34
CA PRO A 393 3.25 -26.97 0.10
C PRO A 393 2.69 -28.40 0.10
N GLY A 394 1.59 -28.58 -0.64
CA GLY A 394 0.99 -29.90 -0.86
C GLY A 394 0.35 -30.53 0.37
N LYS A 395 -0.04 -29.73 1.37
CA LYS A 395 -0.69 -30.18 2.59
C LYS A 395 -2.20 -29.85 2.65
N GLY A 396 -2.75 -29.34 1.55
CA GLY A 396 -4.17 -28.96 1.45
C GLY A 396 -4.46 -27.58 2.08
N TYR A 397 -3.47 -26.70 2.11
CA TYR A 397 -3.59 -25.36 2.70
C TYR A 397 -3.91 -24.25 1.66
N GLU A 398 -4.03 -24.59 0.40
CA GLU A 398 -4.27 -23.66 -0.72
C GLU A 398 -5.57 -22.85 -0.60
N ASN A 399 -6.55 -23.37 0.12
CA ASN A 399 -7.86 -22.72 0.32
C ASN A 399 -8.00 -21.96 1.64
N ILE A 400 -6.94 -21.86 2.45
CA ILE A 400 -6.97 -21.11 3.71
C ILE A 400 -6.75 -19.63 3.39
N LYS A 401 -7.81 -18.81 3.59
CA LYS A 401 -7.86 -17.40 3.18
C LYS A 401 -7.96 -16.42 4.35
N ASP A 402 -8.15 -16.92 5.56
CA ASP A 402 -8.49 -16.14 6.76
C ASP A 402 -7.40 -16.21 7.84
N GLN A 403 -6.25 -16.76 7.51
CA GLN A 403 -5.02 -16.71 8.31
C GLN A 403 -3.80 -16.60 7.39
N PHE A 404 -2.72 -16.06 7.91
CA PHE A 404 -1.49 -15.84 7.16
C PHE A 404 -0.24 -16.06 8.03
N LEU A 405 0.89 -16.15 7.37
CA LEU A 405 2.20 -16.11 8.00
C LEU A 405 2.84 -14.74 7.74
N LEU A 406 3.37 -14.12 8.78
CA LEU A 406 4.31 -13.01 8.66
C LEU A 406 5.73 -13.63 8.70
N GLY A 407 6.40 -13.62 7.54
CA GLY A 407 7.57 -14.45 7.33
C GLY A 407 7.24 -15.94 7.45
N ARG A 408 8.11 -16.69 8.12
CA ARG A 408 7.93 -18.14 8.32
C ARG A 408 7.66 -18.51 9.79
N ASN A 409 7.77 -17.55 10.71
CA ASN A 409 7.80 -17.82 12.15
C ASN A 409 6.59 -17.26 12.91
N ILE A 410 5.81 -16.36 12.36
CA ILE A 410 4.63 -15.79 13.00
C ILE A 410 3.39 -16.15 12.18
N MET A 411 2.45 -16.84 12.80
CA MET A 411 1.15 -17.15 12.21
C MET A 411 0.09 -16.27 12.85
N VAL A 412 -0.76 -15.64 12.05
CA VAL A 412 -1.81 -14.73 12.49
C VAL A 412 -3.14 -15.26 12.00
N ALA A 413 -4.10 -15.40 12.92
CA ALA A 413 -5.40 -16.00 12.65
C ALA A 413 -6.54 -15.07 13.13
N PRO A 414 -6.73 -13.89 12.49
CA PRO A 414 -7.74 -12.93 12.92
C PRO A 414 -9.15 -13.37 12.55
N VAL A 415 -10.16 -12.69 13.10
CA VAL A 415 -11.55 -12.83 12.71
C VAL A 415 -11.96 -11.66 11.82
N ALA A 416 -12.53 -11.96 10.66
CA ALA A 416 -13.01 -10.99 9.67
C ALA A 416 -14.54 -11.10 9.44
N ALA A 417 -15.29 -11.62 10.41
CA ALA A 417 -16.74 -11.73 10.32
C ALA A 417 -17.43 -11.09 11.53
N LYS A 418 -18.53 -10.39 11.27
CA LYS A 418 -19.31 -9.69 12.30
C LYS A 418 -19.86 -10.68 13.34
N GLY A 419 -19.72 -10.33 14.61
CA GLY A 419 -20.26 -11.09 15.72
C GLY A 419 -19.56 -12.41 16.01
N GLN A 420 -18.60 -12.84 15.20
CA GLN A 420 -17.87 -14.09 15.41
C GLN A 420 -16.94 -13.97 16.63
N ARG A 421 -17.00 -14.96 17.54
CA ARG A 421 -16.23 -15.00 18.79
C ARG A 421 -15.42 -16.29 18.95
N SER A 422 -15.43 -17.16 17.94
CA SER A 422 -14.57 -18.34 17.86
C SER A 422 -14.20 -18.62 16.41
N ARG A 423 -13.11 -19.33 16.17
CA ARG A 423 -12.72 -19.76 14.83
C ARG A 423 -11.89 -21.04 14.86
N GLU A 424 -11.92 -21.81 13.78
CA GLU A 424 -10.93 -22.85 13.53
C GLU A 424 -9.59 -22.19 13.12
N VAL A 425 -8.48 -22.65 13.73
CA VAL A 425 -7.11 -22.31 13.33
C VAL A 425 -6.43 -23.58 12.84
N VAL A 426 -5.80 -23.48 11.67
CA VAL A 426 -5.01 -24.55 11.08
C VAL A 426 -3.56 -24.35 11.47
N PHE A 427 -3.03 -25.26 12.28
CA PHE A 427 -1.61 -25.27 12.67
C PHE A 427 -0.86 -26.19 11.72
N PRO A 428 0.10 -25.69 10.92
CA PRO A 428 0.96 -26.54 10.14
C PRO A 428 2.01 -27.22 11.03
N GLU A 429 2.82 -28.10 10.44
CA GLU A 429 3.88 -28.82 11.12
C GLU A 429 4.82 -27.86 11.89
N GLY A 430 5.13 -28.25 13.15
CA GLY A 430 5.94 -27.48 14.08
C GLY A 430 5.25 -27.27 15.42
N ARG A 431 5.97 -26.61 16.32
CA ARG A 431 5.45 -26.26 17.63
C ARG A 431 5.21 -24.73 17.69
N TRP A 432 4.01 -24.34 18.07
CA TRP A 432 3.52 -22.98 18.01
C TRP A 432 3.13 -22.46 19.39
N LYS A 433 3.72 -21.38 19.84
CA LYS A 433 3.37 -20.69 21.09
C LYS A 433 2.45 -19.49 20.78
N GLY A 434 1.27 -19.48 21.38
CA GLY A 434 0.23 -18.46 21.19
C GLY A 434 0.45 -17.19 22.00
N ASP A 435 -0.33 -16.15 21.63
CA ASP A 435 -0.49 -14.89 22.36
C ASP A 435 -0.94 -15.08 23.81
N ASP A 436 -1.64 -16.19 24.10
CA ASP A 436 -2.15 -16.62 25.40
C ASP A 436 -1.22 -17.58 26.13
N GLU A 437 0.04 -17.68 25.75
CA GLU A 437 1.05 -18.58 26.29
C GLU A 437 0.79 -20.09 26.04
N THR A 438 -0.33 -20.45 25.41
CA THR A 438 -0.60 -21.84 25.06
C THR A 438 0.37 -22.33 23.99
N THR A 439 0.62 -23.63 23.99
CA THR A 439 1.48 -24.27 23.00
C THR A 439 0.72 -25.34 22.24
N VAL A 440 0.76 -25.27 20.92
CA VAL A 440 0.12 -26.24 20.01
C VAL A 440 1.18 -26.91 19.16
N THR A 441 1.10 -28.24 19.02
CA THR A 441 1.94 -29.00 18.09
C THR A 441 1.09 -29.40 16.88
N GLY A 442 1.47 -28.92 15.70
CA GLY A 442 0.86 -29.27 14.42
C GLY A 442 1.49 -30.51 13.77
N PRO A 443 0.86 -31.08 12.71
CA PRO A 443 -0.32 -30.52 12.04
C PRO A 443 -1.64 -30.83 12.78
N VAL A 444 -2.45 -29.83 13.06
CA VAL A 444 -3.76 -29.97 13.71
C VAL A 444 -4.68 -28.78 13.41
N LYS A 445 -5.98 -29.00 13.49
CA LYS A 445 -6.99 -27.93 13.45
C LYS A 445 -7.65 -27.83 14.82
N ILE A 446 -7.75 -26.64 15.36
CA ILE A 446 -8.30 -26.38 16.69
C ILE A 446 -9.27 -25.20 16.59
N VAL A 447 -10.46 -25.37 17.17
CA VAL A 447 -11.39 -24.25 17.40
C VAL A 447 -10.96 -23.53 18.67
N ILE A 448 -10.75 -22.23 18.55
CA ILE A 448 -10.35 -21.35 19.66
C ILE A 448 -11.37 -20.25 19.89
N GLU A 449 -11.48 -19.78 21.14
CA GLU A 449 -12.24 -18.57 21.48
C GLU A 449 -11.45 -17.31 21.06
N VAL A 450 -12.17 -16.38 20.39
CA VAL A 450 -11.62 -15.11 19.90
C VAL A 450 -12.59 -13.99 20.26
N PRO A 451 -12.64 -13.59 21.53
CA PRO A 451 -13.40 -12.43 21.93
C PRO A 451 -12.92 -11.16 21.20
N LEU A 452 -13.68 -10.07 21.29
CA LEU A 452 -13.38 -8.88 20.51
C LEU A 452 -12.03 -8.26 20.91
N GLU A 453 -11.53 -8.50 22.07
CA GLU A 453 -10.25 -8.02 22.63
C GLU A 453 -9.03 -8.82 22.15
N ARG A 454 -9.21 -10.00 21.58
CA ARG A 454 -8.11 -10.92 21.24
C ARG A 454 -7.78 -10.90 19.75
N LEU A 455 -6.52 -10.73 19.38
CA LEU A 455 -5.92 -11.12 18.09
C LEU A 455 -5.16 -12.43 18.31
N PRO A 456 -5.62 -13.59 17.82
CA PRO A 456 -4.83 -14.81 17.88
C PRO A 456 -3.61 -14.73 16.95
N TRP A 457 -2.44 -14.86 17.52
CA TRP A 457 -1.21 -15.05 16.77
C TRP A 457 -0.27 -16.01 17.49
N TYR A 458 0.56 -16.66 16.75
CA TYR A 458 1.40 -17.74 17.24
C TYR A 458 2.81 -17.61 16.69
N ARG A 459 3.78 -17.87 17.55
CA ARG A 459 5.21 -17.92 17.18
C ARG A 459 5.66 -19.37 17.07
N LYS A 460 6.33 -19.72 15.97
CA LYS A 460 6.98 -21.02 15.81
C LYS A 460 8.17 -21.10 16.75
N VAL A 461 8.23 -22.16 17.57
CA VAL A 461 9.29 -22.35 18.59
C VAL A 461 10.16 -23.56 18.31
N SER A 462 9.74 -24.45 17.40
CA SER A 462 10.54 -25.57 16.88
C SER A 462 9.91 -26.20 15.63
#